data_7927990a91015f91d79cc9243485652b
#
_entry.id   7927990a91015f91d79cc9243485652b
#
_cell.length_a   1.000
_cell.length_b   1.000
_cell.length_c   1.000
_cell.angle_alpha   90.00
_cell.angle_beta   90.00
_cell.angle_gamma   90.00
#
_symmetry.space_group_name_H-M   'P 1'
#
loop_
_entity.id
_entity.type
_entity.pdbx_description
1 polymer ?
#
loop_
_entity_poly.entity_id
_entity_poly.type
_entity_poly.pdbx_seq_one_letter_code
_entity_poly.pdbx_strand_id
1 'polypeptide(L)'
;MILNIRKTMNYQIDAPGSAIRTTVKLPASKSISNRALILNALSYSAYDVENLSDCDDTNLMVKALNSNDRDFNVGAAGTTMRFLTAFLSKVVGEWTITGTERMKNRPIKVLVDALNALGARIEYMEKEGYPPLRIFGSALQGGEISLPGNVSSQYISAILMIAPLTENGVMLHLEGAIISRPYIHITLQLMEQYGVRASWTENTIKVLPQEYKPIRFTVESDWSAASYWYEIMALSKNAEIELLGLFKNSLQGDAAGAKLFAQLGVGTTYTKRGVVLKHTGNICEKLVYNFVNEPDLAQTFVVTCVVIKYPFPLYGTSIIEDQGDGSDRGIEDRAS
;
A
#
# COMPACT_ATOMS: atom_id res chain seq x y z
N MET A 1 -35.92 -14.47 -2.62
CA MET A 1 -34.58 -15.08 -2.74
C MET A 1 -34.06 -14.81 -4.14
N ILE A 2 -33.42 -13.66 -4.36
CA ILE A 2 -32.88 -13.26 -5.68
C ILE A 2 -31.45 -13.78 -5.71
N LEU A 3 -31.23 -14.85 -6.47
CA LEU A 3 -29.88 -15.34 -6.79
C LEU A 3 -29.15 -14.24 -7.58
N ASN A 4 -28.18 -13.59 -6.93
CA ASN A 4 -27.21 -12.75 -7.62
C ASN A 4 -26.30 -13.67 -8.44
N ILE A 5 -26.67 -13.92 -9.69
CA ILE A 5 -25.81 -14.58 -10.67
C ILE A 5 -24.67 -13.59 -10.94
N ARG A 6 -23.49 -13.82 -10.32
CA ARG A 6 -22.26 -13.15 -10.73
C ARG A 6 -22.10 -13.44 -12.23
N LYS A 7 -22.19 -12.40 -13.04
CA LYS A 7 -21.89 -12.47 -14.46
C LYS A 7 -20.41 -12.86 -14.56
N THR A 8 -20.13 -14.13 -14.82
CA THR A 8 -18.79 -14.61 -15.18
C THR A 8 -18.44 -13.97 -16.51
N MET A 9 -17.56 -12.97 -16.51
CA MET A 9 -16.99 -12.46 -17.75
C MET A 9 -15.85 -13.39 -18.16
N ASN A 10 -15.95 -13.94 -19.35
CA ASN A 10 -14.89 -14.70 -19.97
C ASN A 10 -14.07 -13.78 -20.85
N TYR A 11 -12.76 -13.78 -20.67
CA TYR A 11 -11.82 -13.05 -21.53
C TYR A 11 -11.08 -14.06 -22.40
N GLN A 12 -10.99 -13.78 -23.69
CA GLN A 12 -10.08 -14.48 -24.58
C GLN A 12 -8.84 -13.62 -24.76
N ILE A 13 -7.67 -14.21 -24.58
CA ILE A 13 -6.37 -13.53 -24.75
C ILE A 13 -5.67 -14.22 -25.91
N ASP A 14 -5.46 -13.47 -26.98
CA ASP A 14 -4.72 -13.93 -28.15
C ASP A 14 -3.32 -13.29 -28.18
N ALA A 15 -2.30 -14.08 -28.55
CA ALA A 15 -0.96 -13.54 -28.72
C ALA A 15 -0.93 -12.54 -29.89
N PRO A 16 -0.31 -11.36 -29.74
CA PRO A 16 -0.20 -10.41 -30.84
C PRO A 16 0.61 -11.00 -31.99
N GLY A 17 0.05 -10.95 -33.22
CA GLY A 17 0.72 -11.43 -34.42
C GLY A 17 1.87 -10.57 -34.93
N SER A 18 2.14 -9.41 -34.30
CA SER A 18 3.14 -8.43 -34.70
C SER A 18 3.82 -7.80 -33.49
N ALA A 19 4.72 -6.83 -33.72
CA ALA A 19 5.34 -6.04 -32.66
C ALA A 19 4.29 -5.33 -31.79
N ILE A 20 4.49 -5.34 -30.48
CA ILE A 20 3.64 -4.61 -29.53
C ILE A 20 4.08 -3.15 -29.53
N ARG A 21 3.19 -2.24 -29.97
CA ARG A 21 3.37 -0.79 -29.84
C ARG A 21 2.13 -0.19 -29.25
N THR A 22 2.20 0.29 -28.02
CA THR A 22 1.03 0.77 -27.31
C THR A 22 1.38 1.84 -26.29
N THR A 23 0.36 2.65 -25.98
CA THR A 23 0.37 3.58 -24.85
C THR A 23 -0.69 3.12 -23.85
N VAL A 24 -0.30 2.98 -22.59
CA VAL A 24 -1.14 2.47 -21.52
C VAL A 24 -1.36 3.54 -20.48
N LYS A 25 -2.62 3.79 -20.14
CA LYS A 25 -3.00 4.55 -18.96
C LYS A 25 -3.14 3.54 -17.80
N LEU A 26 -2.19 3.60 -16.88
CA LEU A 26 -2.22 2.77 -15.67
C LEU A 26 -3.28 3.26 -14.68
N PRO A 27 -3.77 2.38 -13.78
CA PRO A 27 -4.53 2.83 -12.61
C PRO A 27 -3.66 3.74 -11.74
N ALA A 28 -4.30 4.60 -10.97
CA ALA A 28 -3.59 5.41 -9.97
C ALA A 28 -3.16 4.55 -8.77
N SER A 29 -2.12 5.00 -8.05
CA SER A 29 -1.58 4.27 -6.91
C SER A 29 -2.59 4.14 -5.77
N LYS A 30 -2.96 2.89 -5.45
CA LYS A 30 -3.79 2.57 -4.29
C LYS A 30 -3.16 3.05 -2.98
N SER A 31 -1.86 2.80 -2.82
CA SER A 31 -1.13 3.12 -1.60
C SER A 31 -1.07 4.63 -1.33
N ILE A 32 -0.94 5.45 -2.38
CA ILE A 32 -0.98 6.91 -2.28
C ILE A 32 -2.42 7.39 -2.10
N SER A 33 -3.37 6.88 -2.89
CA SER A 33 -4.79 7.29 -2.83
C SER A 33 -5.36 7.19 -1.42
N ASN A 34 -5.20 6.04 -0.76
CA ASN A 34 -5.77 5.82 0.56
C ASN A 34 -5.12 6.70 1.64
N ARG A 35 -3.81 6.98 1.54
CA ARG A 35 -3.13 7.91 2.45
C ARG A 35 -3.55 9.35 2.20
N ALA A 36 -3.57 9.77 0.94
CA ALA A 36 -3.99 11.12 0.56
C ALA A 36 -5.42 11.41 0.99
N LEU A 37 -6.34 10.45 0.89
CA LEU A 37 -7.72 10.60 1.36
C LEU A 37 -7.79 10.83 2.87
N ILE A 38 -7.05 10.08 3.68
CA ILE A 38 -7.00 10.28 5.13
C ILE A 38 -6.39 11.65 5.47
N LEU A 39 -5.26 12.01 4.86
CA LEU A 39 -4.59 13.30 5.11
C LEU A 39 -5.46 14.48 4.66
N ASN A 40 -6.16 14.33 3.54
CA ASN A 40 -7.10 15.31 3.04
C ASN A 40 -8.26 15.53 4.03
N ALA A 41 -8.83 14.46 4.57
CA ALA A 41 -9.86 14.53 5.60
C ALA A 41 -9.34 15.15 6.91
N LEU A 42 -8.13 14.76 7.36
CA LEU A 42 -7.49 15.31 8.57
C LEU A 42 -7.10 16.80 8.42
N SER A 43 -6.88 17.28 7.20
CA SER A 43 -6.60 18.70 6.91
C SER A 43 -7.85 19.55 6.73
N TYR A 44 -9.05 18.97 6.86
CA TYR A 44 -10.33 19.63 6.56
C TYR A 44 -10.34 20.32 5.20
N SER A 45 -9.74 19.66 4.22
CA SER A 45 -9.54 20.23 2.87
C SER A 45 -10.86 20.43 2.14
N ALA A 46 -11.01 21.58 1.50
CA ALA A 46 -12.09 21.83 0.55
C ALA A 46 -11.76 21.34 -0.87
N TYR A 47 -10.55 20.83 -1.10
CA TYR A 47 -10.13 20.29 -2.39
C TYR A 47 -10.28 18.78 -2.40
N ASP A 48 -10.78 18.24 -3.50
CA ASP A 48 -10.79 16.81 -3.72
C ASP A 48 -9.39 16.31 -4.08
N VAL A 49 -9.10 15.06 -3.72
CA VAL A 49 -7.91 14.35 -4.21
C VAL A 49 -8.19 13.88 -5.63
N GLU A 50 -7.36 14.32 -6.58
CA GLU A 50 -7.51 14.03 -7.99
C GLU A 50 -6.86 12.70 -8.38
N ASN A 51 -7.38 12.05 -9.42
CA ASN A 51 -6.86 10.80 -9.99
C ASN A 51 -6.75 9.67 -8.94
N LEU A 52 -7.81 9.43 -8.19
CA LEU A 52 -7.86 8.32 -7.23
C LEU A 52 -7.82 6.96 -7.92
N SER A 53 -7.28 5.96 -7.23
CA SER A 53 -7.39 4.57 -7.63
C SER A 53 -8.87 4.14 -7.63
N ASP A 54 -9.25 3.32 -8.59
CA ASP A 54 -10.60 2.75 -8.73
C ASP A 54 -10.77 1.38 -8.03
N CYS A 55 -9.78 0.98 -7.22
CA CYS A 55 -9.85 -0.29 -6.50
C CYS A 55 -10.84 -0.24 -5.32
N ASP A 56 -11.27 -1.44 -4.88
CA ASP A 56 -12.25 -1.59 -3.79
C ASP A 56 -11.82 -0.86 -2.50
N ASP A 57 -10.53 -0.96 -2.11
CA ASP A 57 -10.02 -0.28 -0.92
C ASP A 57 -10.25 1.24 -0.98
N THR A 58 -9.92 1.86 -2.11
CA THR A 58 -10.07 3.31 -2.28
C THR A 58 -11.55 3.71 -2.37
N ASN A 59 -12.36 2.97 -3.13
CA ASN A 59 -13.78 3.25 -3.26
C ASN A 59 -14.52 3.16 -1.91
N LEU A 60 -14.19 2.16 -1.09
CA LEU A 60 -14.75 2.01 0.25
C LEU A 60 -14.26 3.10 1.21
N MET A 61 -13.01 3.55 1.08
CA MET A 61 -12.47 4.67 1.83
C MET A 61 -13.22 5.97 1.50
N VAL A 62 -13.39 6.29 0.21
CA VAL A 62 -14.15 7.45 -0.26
C VAL A 62 -15.58 7.41 0.27
N LYS A 63 -16.24 6.25 0.16
CA LYS A 63 -17.60 6.07 0.69
C LYS A 63 -17.67 6.34 2.18
N ALA A 64 -16.74 5.79 2.96
CA ALA A 64 -16.72 5.97 4.41
C ALA A 64 -16.48 7.43 4.83
N LEU A 65 -15.51 8.11 4.20
CA LEU A 65 -15.18 9.50 4.52
C LEU A 65 -16.27 10.50 4.12
N ASN A 66 -17.11 10.16 3.13
CA ASN A 66 -18.24 10.99 2.68
C ASN A 66 -19.59 10.59 3.29
N SER A 67 -19.62 9.56 4.14
CA SER A 67 -20.84 9.11 4.80
C SER A 67 -21.04 9.79 6.14
N ASN A 68 -22.32 9.97 6.51
CA ASN A 68 -22.73 10.34 7.87
C ASN A 68 -23.11 9.09 8.70
N ASP A 69 -22.88 7.89 8.17
CA ASP A 69 -23.17 6.64 8.87
C ASP A 69 -22.23 6.47 10.07
N ARG A 70 -22.70 5.69 11.03
CA ARG A 70 -21.87 5.30 12.20
C ARG A 70 -21.34 3.88 12.09
N ASP A 71 -21.87 3.12 11.15
CA ASP A 71 -21.54 1.72 10.93
C ASP A 71 -20.89 1.55 9.55
N PHE A 72 -19.62 1.17 9.53
CA PHE A 72 -18.84 1.04 8.31
C PHE A 72 -18.54 -0.44 7.99
N ASN A 73 -19.04 -0.91 6.86
CA ASN A 73 -18.64 -2.19 6.31
C ASN A 73 -17.61 -1.96 5.19
N VAL A 74 -16.37 -2.29 5.48
CA VAL A 74 -15.24 -2.10 4.55
C VAL A 74 -14.93 -3.34 3.71
N GLY A 75 -15.86 -4.31 3.64
CA GLY A 75 -15.69 -5.49 2.81
C GLY A 75 -14.43 -6.27 3.13
N ALA A 76 -13.58 -6.51 2.12
CA ALA A 76 -12.27 -7.15 2.26
C ALA A 76 -11.10 -6.13 2.22
N ALA A 77 -11.39 -4.82 2.28
CA ALA A 77 -10.44 -3.72 2.11
C ALA A 77 -9.55 -3.54 3.36
N GLY A 78 -8.38 -4.17 3.34
CA GLY A 78 -7.48 -4.19 4.49
C GLY A 78 -6.90 -2.83 4.85
N THR A 79 -6.52 -2.04 3.86
CA THR A 79 -5.98 -0.68 4.08
C THR A 79 -7.06 0.22 4.68
N THR A 80 -8.28 0.15 4.14
CA THR A 80 -9.42 0.93 4.62
C THR A 80 -9.77 0.59 6.07
N MET A 81 -9.79 -0.70 6.44
CA MET A 81 -10.00 -1.15 7.82
C MET A 81 -9.00 -0.48 8.77
N ARG A 82 -7.70 -0.52 8.46
CA ARG A 82 -6.65 -0.04 9.36
C ARG A 82 -6.60 1.48 9.45
N PHE A 83 -6.72 2.15 8.32
CA PHE A 83 -6.63 3.61 8.27
C PHE A 83 -7.87 4.25 8.89
N LEU A 84 -9.07 3.73 8.62
CA LEU A 84 -10.29 4.23 9.26
C LEU A 84 -10.31 3.94 10.76
N THR A 85 -9.79 2.80 11.23
CA THR A 85 -9.70 2.54 12.67
C THR A 85 -8.91 3.65 13.39
N ALA A 86 -7.76 4.06 12.86
CA ALA A 86 -6.99 5.16 13.42
C ALA A 86 -7.69 6.52 13.25
N PHE A 87 -8.23 6.80 12.08
CA PHE A 87 -8.95 8.04 11.78
C PHE A 87 -10.15 8.23 12.70
N LEU A 88 -11.00 7.22 12.82
CA LEU A 88 -12.23 7.28 13.64
C LEU A 88 -11.93 7.37 15.14
N SER A 89 -10.77 6.85 15.60
CA SER A 89 -10.36 7.03 17.01
C SER A 89 -10.11 8.49 17.38
N LYS A 90 -9.81 9.35 16.39
CA LYS A 90 -9.60 10.79 16.55
C LYS A 90 -10.86 11.62 16.29
N VAL A 91 -11.80 11.12 15.51
CA VAL A 91 -13.04 11.83 15.19
C VAL A 91 -14.06 11.60 16.30
N VAL A 92 -14.51 12.68 16.95
CA VAL A 92 -15.48 12.60 18.09
C VAL A 92 -16.76 11.89 17.67
N GLY A 93 -17.10 10.82 18.38
CA GLY A 93 -18.30 10.02 18.11
C GLY A 93 -18.14 8.57 18.54
N GLU A 94 -19.18 7.78 18.27
CA GLU A 94 -19.17 6.33 18.43
C GLU A 94 -19.36 5.69 17.07
N TRP A 95 -18.48 4.78 16.71
CA TRP A 95 -18.35 4.19 15.37
C TRP A 95 -18.23 2.68 15.45
N THR A 96 -18.83 1.98 14.50
CA THR A 96 -18.62 0.55 14.30
C THR A 96 -17.92 0.31 12.97
N ILE A 97 -16.89 -0.52 12.96
CA ILE A 97 -16.22 -0.91 11.72
C ILE A 97 -16.14 -2.44 11.61
N THR A 98 -16.59 -2.96 10.46
CA THR A 98 -16.65 -4.40 10.17
C THR A 98 -16.27 -4.67 8.73
N GLY A 99 -16.29 -5.95 8.30
CA GLY A 99 -16.07 -6.36 6.93
C GLY A 99 -16.63 -7.75 6.65
N THR A 100 -16.19 -8.34 5.54
CA THR A 100 -16.53 -9.74 5.20
C THR A 100 -15.97 -10.71 6.23
N GLU A 101 -16.41 -11.98 6.20
CA GLU A 101 -15.86 -13.04 7.05
C GLU A 101 -14.33 -13.17 6.92
N ARG A 102 -13.79 -12.97 5.70
CA ARG A 102 -12.34 -12.90 5.49
C ARG A 102 -11.70 -11.75 6.29
N MET A 103 -12.31 -10.58 6.34
CA MET A 103 -11.81 -9.43 7.11
C MET A 103 -11.90 -9.69 8.61
N LYS A 104 -12.96 -10.32 9.09
CA LYS A 104 -13.13 -10.69 10.50
C LYS A 104 -12.08 -11.70 10.99
N ASN A 105 -11.41 -12.40 10.09
CA ASN A 105 -10.32 -13.32 10.38
C ASN A 105 -8.92 -12.71 10.18
N ARG A 106 -8.81 -11.42 9.86
CA ARG A 106 -7.53 -10.72 9.75
C ARG A 106 -7.19 -10.00 11.06
N PRO A 107 -6.04 -10.31 11.68
CA PRO A 107 -5.67 -9.72 12.96
C PRO A 107 -5.51 -8.20 12.86
N ILE A 108 -5.93 -7.48 13.92
CA ILE A 108 -5.78 -6.02 14.04
C ILE A 108 -5.31 -5.61 15.45
N LYS A 109 -5.03 -6.59 16.33
CA LYS A 109 -4.71 -6.36 17.73
C LYS A 109 -3.55 -5.37 17.91
N VAL A 110 -2.49 -5.51 17.16
CA VAL A 110 -1.30 -4.62 17.26
C VAL A 110 -1.67 -3.16 17.07
N LEU A 111 -2.55 -2.85 16.10
CA LEU A 111 -3.00 -1.48 15.86
C LEU A 111 -3.90 -0.99 16.99
N VAL A 112 -4.85 -1.82 17.44
CA VAL A 112 -5.81 -1.47 18.50
C VAL A 112 -5.08 -1.21 19.82
N ASP A 113 -4.15 -2.09 20.19
CA ASP A 113 -3.36 -1.93 21.43
C ASP A 113 -2.53 -0.63 21.37
N ALA A 114 -1.90 -0.35 20.24
CA ALA A 114 -1.13 0.89 20.06
C ALA A 114 -2.00 2.16 20.14
N LEU A 115 -3.17 2.15 19.50
CA LEU A 115 -4.10 3.27 19.56
C LEU A 115 -4.66 3.47 20.98
N ASN A 116 -5.01 2.39 21.68
CA ASN A 116 -5.47 2.45 23.07
C ASN A 116 -4.37 2.96 24.00
N ALA A 117 -3.09 2.59 23.77
CA ALA A 117 -1.94 3.15 24.51
C ALA A 117 -1.76 4.65 24.27
N LEU A 118 -2.15 5.17 23.11
CA LEU A 118 -2.15 6.60 22.79
C LEU A 118 -3.39 7.35 23.30
N GLY A 119 -4.29 6.67 24.03
CA GLY A 119 -5.47 7.27 24.66
C GLY A 119 -6.77 7.04 23.88
N ALA A 120 -6.78 6.20 22.85
CA ALA A 120 -8.02 5.79 22.20
C ALA A 120 -8.82 4.83 23.09
N ARG A 121 -10.13 4.71 22.79
CA ARG A 121 -10.98 3.67 23.34
C ARG A 121 -11.58 2.86 22.19
N ILE A 122 -11.03 1.66 21.98
CA ILE A 122 -11.46 0.72 20.93
C ILE A 122 -11.75 -0.62 21.59
N GLU A 123 -12.93 -1.17 21.31
CA GLU A 123 -13.43 -2.43 21.88
C GLU A 123 -13.67 -3.45 20.76
N TYR A 124 -13.38 -4.71 21.02
CA TYR A 124 -13.72 -5.81 20.12
C TYR A 124 -15.18 -6.21 20.37
N MET A 125 -15.98 -6.35 19.31
CA MET A 125 -17.40 -6.69 19.44
C MET A 125 -17.67 -8.18 19.45
N GLU A 126 -16.77 -8.98 18.86
CA GLU A 126 -16.90 -10.44 18.76
C GLU A 126 -15.64 -11.10 19.35
N LYS A 127 -14.61 -11.31 18.54
CA LYS A 127 -13.37 -12.01 18.92
C LYS A 127 -12.25 -11.00 19.22
N GLU A 128 -11.60 -11.15 20.39
CA GLU A 128 -10.45 -10.30 20.72
C GLU A 128 -9.35 -10.41 19.67
N GLY A 129 -8.81 -9.26 19.28
CA GLY A 129 -7.76 -9.15 18.26
C GLY A 129 -8.26 -9.04 16.83
N TYR A 130 -9.57 -9.13 16.61
CA TYR A 130 -10.18 -9.16 15.27
C TYR A 130 -11.38 -8.24 15.15
N PRO A 131 -11.69 -7.72 13.93
CA PRO A 131 -12.95 -7.03 13.69
C PRO A 131 -14.15 -7.95 13.93
N PRO A 132 -15.36 -7.42 14.23
CA PRO A 132 -15.74 -6.01 14.24
C PRO A 132 -15.23 -5.24 15.45
N LEU A 133 -15.03 -3.92 15.27
CA LEU A 133 -14.58 -3.01 16.31
C LEU A 133 -15.65 -1.96 16.62
N ARG A 134 -15.77 -1.58 17.90
CA ARG A 134 -16.45 -0.39 18.34
C ARG A 134 -15.42 0.65 18.76
N ILE A 135 -15.51 1.84 18.24
CA ILE A 135 -14.52 2.91 18.39
C ILE A 135 -15.19 4.12 19.00
N PHE A 136 -14.68 4.61 20.13
CA PHE A 136 -15.11 5.84 20.78
C PHE A 136 -14.07 6.93 20.48
N GLY A 137 -14.36 7.71 19.45
CA GLY A 137 -13.46 8.77 18.99
C GLY A 137 -13.41 9.94 19.96
N SER A 138 -12.20 10.40 20.26
CA SER A 138 -11.94 11.48 21.21
C SER A 138 -10.62 12.21 20.92
N ALA A 139 -10.31 13.21 21.73
CA ALA A 139 -8.94 13.75 21.80
C ALA A 139 -7.99 12.66 22.31
N LEU A 140 -6.92 12.42 21.57
CA LEU A 140 -5.90 11.44 21.94
C LEU A 140 -4.72 12.12 22.62
N GLN A 141 -4.22 11.50 23.69
CA GLN A 141 -3.07 12.01 24.44
C GLN A 141 -1.78 11.97 23.61
N GLY A 142 -1.60 10.90 22.82
CA GLY A 142 -0.31 10.63 22.19
C GLY A 142 0.71 10.10 23.19
N GLY A 143 2.00 10.25 22.87
CA GLY A 143 3.09 9.83 23.73
C GLY A 143 4.02 8.83 23.05
N GLU A 144 4.66 7.97 23.87
CA GLU A 144 5.67 7.02 23.43
C GLU A 144 5.10 5.62 23.37
N ILE A 145 5.31 4.94 22.25
CA ILE A 145 4.87 3.55 22.01
C ILE A 145 5.92 2.76 21.26
N SER A 146 5.90 1.43 21.43
CA SER A 146 6.73 0.48 20.68
C SER A 146 5.88 -0.44 19.84
N LEU A 147 6.35 -0.76 18.63
CA LEU A 147 5.78 -1.78 17.75
C LEU A 147 6.89 -2.67 17.21
N PRO A 148 6.64 -3.97 16.99
CA PRO A 148 7.57 -4.79 16.24
C PRO A 148 7.78 -4.22 14.81
N GLY A 149 9.02 -4.10 14.37
CA GLY A 149 9.35 -3.54 13.04
C GLY A 149 8.91 -4.41 11.86
N ASN A 150 8.61 -5.69 12.14
CA ASN A 150 8.12 -6.66 11.15
C ASN A 150 6.59 -6.74 11.03
N VAL A 151 5.85 -5.85 11.71
CA VAL A 151 4.40 -5.75 11.51
C VAL A 151 4.08 -5.08 10.17
N SER A 152 2.83 -5.23 9.73
CA SER A 152 2.34 -4.55 8.53
C SER A 152 2.62 -3.03 8.60
N SER A 153 3.28 -2.49 7.58
CA SER A 153 3.52 -1.05 7.44
C SER A 153 2.23 -0.21 7.45
N GLN A 154 1.08 -0.84 7.23
CA GLN A 154 -0.23 -0.19 7.32
C GLN A 154 -0.56 0.21 8.77
N TYR A 155 -0.15 -0.57 9.79
CA TYR A 155 -0.35 -0.19 11.19
C TYR A 155 0.48 1.04 11.54
N ILE A 156 1.76 1.01 11.16
CA ILE A 156 2.68 2.12 11.35
C ILE A 156 2.14 3.38 10.66
N SER A 157 1.74 3.27 9.38
CA SER A 157 1.18 4.37 8.60
C SER A 157 -0.10 4.96 9.23
N ALA A 158 -1.01 4.10 9.72
CA ALA A 158 -2.24 4.52 10.36
C ALA A 158 -1.98 5.40 11.60
N ILE A 159 -1.05 4.97 12.45
CA ILE A 159 -0.64 5.71 13.64
C ILE A 159 0.04 7.02 13.26
N LEU A 160 0.99 7.00 12.31
CA LEU A 160 1.73 8.19 11.90
C LEU A 160 0.82 9.29 11.36
N MET A 161 -0.20 8.94 10.56
CA MET A 161 -1.11 9.93 9.97
C MET A 161 -1.92 10.70 11.03
N ILE A 162 -2.28 10.07 12.15
CA ILE A 162 -3.01 10.75 13.24
C ILE A 162 -2.09 11.36 14.30
N ALA A 163 -0.82 10.95 14.34
CA ALA A 163 0.16 11.36 15.36
C ALA A 163 0.26 12.87 15.58
N PRO A 164 0.34 13.73 14.53
CA PRO A 164 0.48 15.16 14.74
C PRO A 164 -0.76 15.83 15.39
N LEU A 165 -1.90 15.15 15.35
CA LEU A 165 -3.17 15.65 15.90
C LEU A 165 -3.43 15.16 17.33
N THR A 166 -2.50 14.45 17.95
CA THR A 166 -2.53 14.10 19.38
C THR A 166 -1.94 15.22 20.22
N GLU A 167 -2.27 15.29 21.51
CA GLU A 167 -1.84 16.39 22.39
C GLU A 167 -0.31 16.48 22.53
N ASN A 168 0.36 15.32 22.66
CA ASN A 168 1.81 15.26 22.90
C ASN A 168 2.61 14.82 21.65
N GLY A 169 1.95 14.64 20.49
CA GLY A 169 2.55 13.95 19.35
C GLY A 169 2.77 12.46 19.63
N VAL A 170 3.58 11.81 18.81
CA VAL A 170 3.91 10.39 18.98
C VAL A 170 5.40 10.17 18.77
N MET A 171 6.02 9.41 19.68
CA MET A 171 7.35 8.82 19.53
C MET A 171 7.14 7.31 19.34
N LEU A 172 7.41 6.83 18.14
CA LEU A 172 7.18 5.44 17.75
C LEU A 172 8.52 4.70 17.63
N HIS A 173 8.75 3.73 18.49
CA HIS A 173 9.91 2.83 18.43
C HIS A 173 9.55 1.56 17.65
N LEU A 174 10.34 1.22 16.64
CA LEU A 174 10.20 0.03 15.84
C LEU A 174 11.23 -1.01 16.29
N GLU A 175 10.78 -2.08 16.90
CA GLU A 175 11.64 -3.10 17.47
C GLU A 175 12.07 -4.14 16.42
N GLY A 176 13.36 -4.46 16.39
CA GLY A 176 13.91 -5.46 15.47
C GLY A 176 14.04 -4.96 14.02
N ALA A 177 13.94 -5.89 13.08
CA ALA A 177 14.06 -5.57 11.67
C ALA A 177 12.80 -4.87 11.14
N ILE A 178 12.97 -3.74 10.46
CA ILE A 178 11.86 -3.00 9.85
C ILE A 178 11.70 -3.49 8.40
N ILE A 179 10.53 -4.01 8.09
CA ILE A 179 10.14 -4.46 6.75
C ILE A 179 9.30 -3.40 6.04
N SER A 180 9.23 -3.49 4.71
CA SER A 180 8.38 -2.59 3.89
C SER A 180 8.59 -1.10 4.20
N ARG A 181 9.83 -0.69 4.48
CA ARG A 181 10.21 0.71 4.76
C ARG A 181 9.69 1.72 3.74
N PRO A 182 9.69 1.45 2.42
CA PRO A 182 9.18 2.38 1.43
C PRO A 182 7.73 2.80 1.67
N TYR A 183 6.86 1.92 2.17
CA TYR A 183 5.47 2.28 2.48
C TYR A 183 5.34 3.23 3.69
N ILE A 184 6.27 3.14 4.66
CA ILE A 184 6.36 4.11 5.74
C ILE A 184 6.85 5.45 5.18
N HIS A 185 7.84 5.43 4.29
CA HIS A 185 8.34 6.63 3.61
C HIS A 185 7.26 7.33 2.77
N ILE A 186 6.41 6.60 2.03
CA ILE A 186 5.25 7.19 1.32
C ILE A 186 4.40 8.00 2.32
N THR A 187 4.12 7.43 3.50
CA THR A 187 3.32 8.11 4.52
C THR A 187 3.99 9.39 4.99
N LEU A 188 5.26 9.34 5.36
CA LEU A 188 6.00 10.50 5.87
C LEU A 188 6.15 11.60 4.81
N GLN A 189 6.42 11.22 3.56
CA GLN A 189 6.54 12.19 2.46
C GLN A 189 5.20 12.84 2.10
N LEU A 190 4.09 12.09 2.17
CA LEU A 190 2.77 12.67 2.01
C LEU A 190 2.43 13.60 3.17
N MET A 191 2.70 13.21 4.43
CA MET A 191 2.53 14.08 5.59
C MET A 191 3.30 15.39 5.42
N GLU A 192 4.54 15.33 4.90
CA GLU A 192 5.36 16.52 4.64
C GLU A 192 4.73 17.43 3.57
N GLN A 193 4.16 16.86 2.48
CA GLN A 193 3.44 17.64 1.48
C GLN A 193 2.20 18.34 2.08
N TYR A 194 1.51 17.68 3.02
CA TYR A 194 0.41 18.29 3.77
C TYR A 194 0.90 19.16 4.96
N GLY A 195 2.19 19.50 5.01
CA GLY A 195 2.76 20.46 5.94
C GLY A 195 3.22 19.92 7.29
N VAL A 196 3.15 18.63 7.53
CA VAL A 196 3.56 17.98 8.77
C VAL A 196 4.93 17.32 8.62
N ARG A 197 5.87 17.66 9.50
CA ARG A 197 7.22 17.09 9.52
C ARG A 197 7.36 16.03 10.59
N ALA A 198 8.04 14.96 10.23
CA ALA A 198 8.48 13.91 11.14
C ALA A 198 10.01 13.74 11.06
N SER A 199 10.62 13.24 12.11
CA SER A 199 12.01 12.80 12.09
C SER A 199 12.07 11.28 12.22
N TRP A 200 12.92 10.63 11.43
CA TRP A 200 13.18 9.20 11.51
C TRP A 200 14.68 8.98 11.73
N THR A 201 15.05 8.53 12.93
CA THR A 201 16.43 8.24 13.29
C THR A 201 16.51 6.80 13.76
N GLU A 202 17.35 6.02 13.11
CA GLU A 202 17.48 4.56 13.35
C GLU A 202 16.13 3.85 13.30
N ASN A 203 15.64 3.38 14.43
CA ASN A 203 14.36 2.68 14.56
C ASN A 203 13.27 3.53 15.25
N THR A 204 13.50 4.84 15.42
CA THR A 204 12.55 5.73 16.08
C THR A 204 12.01 6.78 15.13
N ILE A 205 10.69 6.87 15.03
CA ILE A 205 9.99 7.91 14.27
C ILE A 205 9.31 8.84 15.27
N LYS A 206 9.62 10.14 15.19
CA LYS A 206 9.04 11.17 16.06
C LYS A 206 8.20 12.14 15.24
N VAL A 207 6.96 12.33 15.66
CA VAL A 207 6.01 13.30 15.10
C VAL A 207 5.55 14.20 16.23
N LEU A 208 5.89 15.48 16.15
CA LEU A 208 5.43 16.49 17.12
C LEU A 208 4.00 16.93 16.79
N PRO A 209 3.26 17.53 17.76
CA PRO A 209 1.96 18.13 17.48
C PRO A 209 2.06 19.19 16.39
N GLN A 210 1.27 19.04 15.35
CA GLN A 210 1.21 19.92 14.18
C GLN A 210 -0.18 19.84 13.54
N GLU A 211 -0.52 20.79 12.69
CA GLU A 211 -1.74 20.78 11.90
C GLU A 211 -1.42 20.47 10.44
N TYR A 212 -2.26 19.67 9.81
CA TYR A 212 -2.22 19.47 8.37
C TYR A 212 -2.75 20.69 7.63
N LYS A 213 -2.16 20.97 6.47
CA LYS A 213 -2.57 22.07 5.58
C LYS A 213 -3.32 21.49 4.38
N PRO A 214 -4.48 22.04 4.02
CA PRO A 214 -5.19 21.62 2.82
C PRO A 214 -4.38 21.96 1.57
N ILE A 215 -4.23 21.00 0.67
CA ILE A 215 -3.53 21.16 -0.61
C ILE A 215 -4.35 20.58 -1.76
N ARG A 216 -4.08 21.01 -2.99
CA ARG A 216 -4.49 20.28 -4.19
C ARG A 216 -3.51 19.15 -4.41
N PHE A 217 -4.00 17.93 -4.52
CA PHE A 217 -3.15 16.75 -4.66
C PHE A 217 -3.68 15.84 -5.77
N THR A 218 -2.80 15.46 -6.70
CA THR A 218 -3.09 14.52 -7.78
C THR A 218 -2.26 13.25 -7.59
N VAL A 219 -2.92 12.11 -7.57
CA VAL A 219 -2.25 10.81 -7.37
C VAL A 219 -1.54 10.37 -8.64
N GLU A 220 -0.29 9.94 -8.53
CA GLU A 220 0.48 9.35 -9.64
C GLU A 220 0.00 7.94 -9.98
N SER A 221 0.37 7.45 -11.17
CA SER A 221 0.08 6.07 -11.58
C SER A 221 0.81 5.05 -10.72
N ASP A 222 0.26 3.84 -10.66
CA ASP A 222 0.71 2.77 -9.78
C ASP A 222 1.92 2.02 -10.36
N TRP A 223 3.05 2.05 -9.64
CA TRP A 223 4.26 1.36 -10.03
C TRP A 223 4.19 -0.16 -9.83
N SER A 224 3.40 -0.64 -8.86
CA SER A 224 3.12 -2.07 -8.73
C SER A 224 2.35 -2.59 -9.95
N ALA A 225 1.34 -1.83 -10.42
CA ALA A 225 0.64 -2.15 -11.66
C ALA A 225 1.54 -2.04 -12.90
N ALA A 226 2.50 -1.11 -12.91
CA ALA A 226 3.48 -0.99 -13.98
C ALA A 226 4.35 -2.24 -14.12
N SER A 227 4.66 -2.95 -13.02
CA SER A 227 5.53 -4.13 -13.04
C SER A 227 5.04 -5.23 -13.97
N TYR A 228 3.72 -5.38 -14.15
CA TYR A 228 3.15 -6.32 -15.13
C TYR A 228 3.46 -5.93 -16.58
N TRP A 229 3.56 -4.65 -16.88
CA TRP A 229 3.96 -4.17 -18.21
C TRP A 229 5.46 -4.30 -18.45
N TYR A 230 6.26 -4.17 -17.39
CA TYR A 230 7.68 -4.52 -17.42
C TYR A 230 7.88 -6.01 -17.68
N GLU A 231 7.06 -6.87 -17.06
CA GLU A 231 7.04 -8.32 -17.34
C GLU A 231 6.68 -8.59 -18.79
N ILE A 232 5.57 -8.02 -19.30
CA ILE A 232 5.16 -8.16 -20.71
C ILE A 232 6.31 -7.70 -21.65
N MET A 233 6.96 -6.58 -21.30
CA MET A 233 8.09 -6.08 -22.08
C MET A 233 9.27 -7.05 -22.08
N ALA A 234 9.64 -7.61 -20.92
CA ALA A 234 10.73 -8.58 -20.78
C ALA A 234 10.46 -9.88 -21.58
N LEU A 235 9.20 -10.32 -21.62
CA LEU A 235 8.77 -11.54 -22.31
C LEU A 235 8.52 -11.35 -23.81
N SER A 236 8.41 -10.11 -24.29
CA SER A 236 8.14 -9.79 -25.68
C SER A 236 9.41 -9.84 -26.52
N LYS A 237 9.33 -10.28 -27.78
CA LYS A 237 10.49 -10.27 -28.70
C LYS A 237 10.71 -8.89 -29.34
N ASN A 238 9.62 -8.17 -29.60
CA ASN A 238 9.67 -6.84 -30.23
C ASN A 238 8.53 -5.99 -29.67
N ALA A 239 8.86 -5.07 -28.78
CA ALA A 239 7.88 -4.21 -28.15
C ALA A 239 8.43 -2.81 -27.88
N GLU A 240 7.53 -1.83 -27.89
CA GLU A 240 7.72 -0.48 -27.36
C GLU A 240 6.42 -0.09 -26.65
N ILE A 241 6.50 0.14 -25.34
CA ILE A 241 5.35 0.39 -24.49
C ILE A 241 5.54 1.72 -23.77
N GLU A 242 4.61 2.65 -23.96
CA GLU A 242 4.54 3.89 -23.17
C GLU A 242 3.56 3.70 -22.02
N LEU A 243 4.02 3.91 -20.77
CA LEU A 243 3.21 3.89 -19.55
C LEU A 243 3.05 5.31 -19.04
N LEU A 244 1.80 5.79 -18.99
CA LEU A 244 1.50 7.17 -18.60
C LEU A 244 1.48 7.34 -17.08
N GLY A 245 1.83 8.55 -16.61
CA GLY A 245 1.69 8.97 -15.21
C GLY A 245 2.73 8.40 -14.25
N LEU A 246 3.84 7.83 -14.76
CA LEU A 246 4.98 7.35 -13.97
C LEU A 246 6.13 8.35 -14.06
N PHE A 247 6.69 8.73 -12.92
CA PHE A 247 7.73 9.75 -12.86
C PHE A 247 8.99 9.25 -12.16
N LYS A 248 10.13 9.86 -12.49
CA LYS A 248 11.44 9.48 -11.93
C LYS A 248 11.53 9.68 -10.41
N ASN A 249 10.87 10.73 -9.92
CA ASN A 249 10.85 11.08 -8.50
C ASN A 249 9.54 10.62 -7.86
N SER A 250 9.17 9.35 -8.07
CA SER A 250 7.99 8.75 -7.47
C SER A 250 8.15 8.59 -5.96
N LEU A 251 7.04 8.72 -5.24
CA LEU A 251 6.94 8.38 -3.82
C LEU A 251 6.92 6.86 -3.57
N GLN A 252 6.58 6.08 -4.61
CA GLN A 252 6.41 4.62 -4.51
C GLN A 252 7.76 3.90 -4.53
N GLY A 253 8.00 3.03 -3.54
CA GLY A 253 9.18 2.15 -3.50
C GLY A 253 9.29 1.26 -4.73
N ASP A 254 8.15 0.83 -5.28
CA ASP A 254 8.06 -0.04 -6.45
C ASP A 254 8.60 0.61 -7.75
N ALA A 255 8.89 1.92 -7.74
CA ALA A 255 9.67 2.55 -8.81
C ALA A 255 11.07 1.91 -8.97
N ALA A 256 11.57 1.20 -7.95
CA ALA A 256 12.75 0.35 -8.03
C ALA A 256 12.63 -0.74 -9.13
N GLY A 257 11.40 -1.12 -9.49
CA GLY A 257 11.11 -2.04 -10.60
C GLY A 257 11.79 -1.66 -11.91
N ALA A 258 11.89 -0.36 -12.21
CA ALA A 258 12.60 0.10 -13.41
C ALA A 258 14.08 -0.36 -13.43
N LYS A 259 14.78 -0.30 -12.29
CA LYS A 259 16.17 -0.76 -12.16
C LYS A 259 16.26 -2.28 -12.11
N LEU A 260 15.29 -2.92 -11.47
CA LEU A 260 15.23 -4.36 -11.33
C LEU A 260 15.05 -5.03 -12.71
N PHE A 261 14.06 -4.60 -13.48
CA PHE A 261 13.79 -5.12 -14.81
C PHE A 261 14.85 -4.70 -15.87
N ALA A 262 15.61 -3.63 -15.61
CA ALA A 262 16.75 -3.30 -16.46
C ALA A 262 17.79 -4.44 -16.51
N GLN A 263 17.93 -5.21 -15.44
CA GLN A 263 18.80 -6.39 -15.37
C GLN A 263 18.28 -7.57 -16.21
N LEU A 264 16.99 -7.55 -16.56
CA LEU A 264 16.35 -8.51 -17.48
C LEU A 264 16.18 -7.94 -18.89
N GLY A 265 16.91 -6.88 -19.24
CA GLY A 265 16.94 -6.31 -20.59
C GLY A 265 15.80 -5.33 -20.89
N VAL A 266 15.09 -4.79 -19.89
CA VAL A 266 14.05 -3.77 -20.08
C VAL A 266 14.60 -2.38 -19.79
N GLY A 267 14.81 -1.58 -20.83
CA GLY A 267 15.21 -0.18 -20.71
C GLY A 267 14.02 0.74 -20.42
N THR A 268 14.22 1.71 -19.53
CA THR A 268 13.23 2.71 -19.13
C THR A 268 13.71 4.10 -19.51
N THR A 269 12.93 4.82 -20.33
CA THR A 269 13.18 6.22 -20.68
C THR A 269 12.10 7.08 -20.07
N TYR A 270 12.46 8.01 -19.18
CA TYR A 270 11.53 8.94 -18.57
C TYR A 270 11.18 10.08 -19.52
N THR A 271 9.90 10.38 -19.62
CA THR A 271 9.34 11.48 -20.45
C THR A 271 8.51 12.42 -19.57
N LYS A 272 7.99 13.50 -20.15
CA LYS A 272 7.02 14.39 -19.45
C LYS A 272 5.68 13.72 -19.16
N ARG A 273 5.33 12.65 -19.89
CA ARG A 273 4.04 11.96 -19.77
C ARG A 273 4.11 10.70 -18.90
N GLY A 274 5.30 10.14 -18.73
CA GLY A 274 5.49 8.87 -18.05
C GLY A 274 6.82 8.22 -18.44
N VAL A 275 6.79 6.91 -18.73
CA VAL A 275 7.97 6.15 -19.15
C VAL A 275 7.74 5.42 -20.47
N VAL A 276 8.79 5.27 -21.26
CA VAL A 276 8.80 4.43 -22.46
C VAL A 276 9.72 3.25 -22.20
N LEU A 277 9.19 2.05 -22.37
CA LEU A 277 9.88 0.78 -22.22
C LEU A 277 10.34 0.27 -23.57
N LYS A 278 11.60 -0.19 -23.65
CA LYS A 278 12.21 -0.81 -24.83
C LYS A 278 13.18 -1.91 -24.41
N HIS A 279 13.40 -2.89 -25.30
CA HIS A 279 14.49 -3.84 -25.10
C HIS A 279 15.85 -3.17 -25.20
N THR A 280 16.77 -3.53 -24.28
CA THR A 280 18.18 -3.14 -24.35
C THR A 280 19.06 -4.23 -24.95
N GLY A 281 18.57 -5.48 -24.99
CA GLY A 281 19.34 -6.66 -25.37
C GLY A 281 20.33 -7.13 -24.29
N ASN A 282 20.48 -6.40 -23.20
CA ASN A 282 21.45 -6.69 -22.14
C ASN A 282 20.73 -7.37 -20.96
N ILE A 283 20.97 -8.66 -20.77
CA ILE A 283 20.51 -9.41 -19.60
C ILE A 283 21.75 -9.70 -18.74
N CYS A 284 21.70 -9.39 -17.44
CA CYS A 284 22.83 -9.66 -16.55
C CYS A 284 22.97 -11.19 -16.33
N GLU A 285 24.21 -11.66 -16.13
CA GLU A 285 24.48 -13.10 -15.95
C GLU A 285 23.94 -13.64 -14.62
N LYS A 286 23.92 -12.84 -13.60
CA LYS A 286 23.48 -13.22 -12.25
C LYS A 286 22.80 -12.06 -11.55
N LEU A 287 21.65 -12.32 -11.00
CA LEU A 287 20.88 -11.39 -10.16
C LEU A 287 20.70 -11.98 -8.78
N VAL A 288 20.89 -11.13 -7.77
CA VAL A 288 20.50 -11.38 -6.37
C VAL A 288 19.70 -10.18 -5.92
N TYR A 289 18.48 -10.37 -5.48
CA TYR A 289 17.63 -9.28 -5.02
C TYR A 289 16.86 -9.68 -3.76
N ASN A 290 16.73 -8.72 -2.84
CA ASN A 290 15.98 -8.88 -1.60
C ASN A 290 14.69 -8.05 -1.67
N PHE A 291 13.54 -8.71 -1.72
CA PHE A 291 12.22 -8.10 -1.86
C PHE A 291 11.61 -7.60 -0.54
N VAL A 292 12.36 -7.58 0.56
CA VAL A 292 11.86 -7.09 1.87
C VAL A 292 11.26 -5.69 1.80
N ASN A 293 11.78 -4.84 0.94
CA ASN A 293 11.29 -3.46 0.78
C ASN A 293 10.23 -3.32 -0.32
N GLU A 294 10.29 -4.12 -1.37
CA GLU A 294 9.39 -4.08 -2.53
C GLU A 294 8.68 -5.43 -2.73
N PRO A 295 7.92 -5.93 -1.74
CA PRO A 295 7.31 -7.27 -1.81
C PRO A 295 6.32 -7.41 -2.98
N ASP A 296 5.65 -6.33 -3.38
CA ASP A 296 4.67 -6.34 -4.47
C ASP A 296 5.32 -6.58 -5.85
N LEU A 297 6.62 -6.29 -6.01
CA LEU A 297 7.37 -6.59 -7.24
C LEU A 297 7.77 -8.06 -7.35
N ALA A 298 7.82 -8.80 -6.25
CA ALA A 298 8.32 -10.18 -6.25
C ALA A 298 7.51 -11.07 -7.19
N GLN A 299 6.18 -10.95 -7.17
CA GLN A 299 5.29 -11.81 -7.97
C GLN A 299 5.54 -11.68 -9.47
N THR A 300 5.64 -10.47 -10.02
CA THR A 300 5.90 -10.25 -11.45
C THR A 300 7.32 -10.62 -11.83
N PHE A 301 8.28 -10.29 -10.98
CA PHE A 301 9.67 -10.57 -11.24
C PHE A 301 9.99 -12.06 -11.23
N VAL A 302 9.43 -12.82 -10.28
CA VAL A 302 9.58 -14.29 -10.21
C VAL A 302 9.02 -14.96 -11.44
N VAL A 303 7.79 -14.61 -11.84
CA VAL A 303 7.17 -15.17 -13.04
C VAL A 303 8.01 -14.86 -14.28
N THR A 304 8.48 -13.62 -14.43
CA THR A 304 9.36 -13.24 -15.52
C THR A 304 10.60 -14.14 -15.57
N CYS A 305 11.32 -14.27 -14.45
CA CYS A 305 12.55 -15.08 -14.39
C CYS A 305 12.31 -16.55 -14.71
N VAL A 306 11.20 -17.13 -14.21
CA VAL A 306 10.82 -18.51 -14.51
C VAL A 306 10.57 -18.70 -16.01
N VAL A 307 9.81 -17.81 -16.64
CA VAL A 307 9.46 -17.91 -18.07
C VAL A 307 10.67 -17.77 -18.97
N ILE A 308 11.58 -16.84 -18.67
CA ILE A 308 12.83 -16.67 -19.44
C ILE A 308 13.93 -17.66 -19.05
N LYS A 309 13.63 -18.57 -18.09
CA LYS A 309 14.59 -19.56 -17.55
C LYS A 309 15.86 -18.93 -16.97
N TYR A 310 15.71 -17.79 -16.30
CA TYR A 310 16.79 -17.06 -15.66
C TYR A 310 16.99 -17.56 -14.23
N PRO A 311 18.17 -18.09 -13.88
CA PRO A 311 18.45 -18.56 -12.52
C PRO A 311 18.64 -17.40 -11.56
N PHE A 312 17.89 -17.37 -10.46
CA PHE A 312 18.00 -16.32 -9.46
C PHE A 312 17.65 -16.85 -8.06
N PRO A 313 18.41 -16.49 -7.02
CA PRO A 313 18.02 -16.70 -5.64
C PRO A 313 17.04 -15.61 -5.19
N LEU A 314 15.97 -16.03 -4.51
CA LEU A 314 14.97 -15.15 -3.90
C LEU A 314 15.26 -14.97 -2.43
N TYR A 315 15.14 -13.72 -1.95
CA TYR A 315 15.21 -13.37 -0.54
C TYR A 315 14.07 -12.40 -0.18
N GLY A 316 13.61 -12.46 1.07
CA GLY A 316 12.66 -11.49 1.61
C GLY A 316 11.22 -11.67 1.14
N THR A 317 10.82 -12.86 0.68
CA THR A 317 9.47 -13.15 0.20
C THR A 317 8.50 -13.61 1.31
N SER A 318 8.98 -13.89 2.50
CA SER A 318 8.17 -14.35 3.65
C SER A 318 7.04 -13.38 4.06
N ILE A 319 7.08 -12.14 3.58
CA ILE A 319 6.06 -11.12 3.84
C ILE A 319 4.81 -11.32 2.98
N ILE A 320 4.92 -12.05 1.86
CA ILE A 320 3.81 -12.27 0.93
C ILE A 320 2.76 -13.18 1.55
N GLU A 321 3.14 -14.09 2.44
CA GLU A 321 2.24 -15.02 3.13
C GLU A 321 1.23 -14.33 4.05
N ASP A 322 1.60 -13.20 4.66
CA ASP A 322 0.73 -12.45 5.59
C ASP A 322 -0.32 -11.57 4.88
N GLN A 323 -0.18 -11.33 3.58
CA GLN A 323 -1.12 -10.54 2.77
C GLN A 323 -2.15 -11.39 2.03
N GLY A 324 -1.87 -12.67 1.83
CA GLY A 324 -2.74 -13.63 1.17
C GLY A 324 -3.08 -14.78 2.09
N ASP A 325 -4.36 -15.08 2.25
CA ASP A 325 -4.94 -16.32 2.78
C ASP A 325 -4.07 -17.10 3.80
N GLY A 326 -4.53 -17.18 5.05
CA GLY A 326 -4.02 -18.12 6.06
C GLY A 326 -4.30 -19.58 5.70
N SER A 327 -3.88 -20.03 4.54
CA SER A 327 -3.75 -21.44 4.23
C SER A 327 -2.27 -21.81 4.34
N ASP A 328 -1.93 -22.37 5.48
CA ASP A 328 -0.72 -23.12 5.75
C ASP A 328 -0.36 -24.03 4.57
N ARG A 329 0.61 -23.63 3.76
CA ARG A 329 1.44 -24.54 2.97
C ARG A 329 2.83 -23.91 2.89
N GLY A 330 3.65 -24.32 3.87
CA GLY A 330 5.06 -24.05 3.84
C GLY A 330 5.68 -24.48 2.51
N ILE A 331 6.35 -23.55 1.86
CA ILE A 331 7.35 -23.88 0.86
C ILE A 331 8.57 -24.34 1.67
N GLU A 332 8.67 -25.66 1.88
CA GLU A 332 9.88 -26.27 2.46
C GLU A 332 11.09 -25.86 1.61
N ASP A 333 12.09 -25.33 2.29
CA ASP A 333 13.47 -25.22 1.80
C ASP A 333 13.91 -26.58 1.22
N ARG A 334 13.89 -26.69 -0.09
CA ARG A 334 14.63 -27.71 -0.84
C ARG A 334 15.68 -27.04 -1.70
N ALA A 335 16.76 -26.63 -1.03
CA ALA A 335 18.03 -26.47 -1.66
C ALA A 335 18.80 -27.79 -1.51
N SER A 336 18.89 -28.56 -2.57
CA SER A 336 19.94 -29.54 -2.82
C SER A 336 20.07 -29.75 -4.33
#